data_1821a6feaea0dbb84007156b5044d055
#
_entry.id   1821a6feaea0dbb84007156b5044d055
#
_cell.length_a   1.000
_cell.length_b   1.000
_cell.length_c   1.000
_cell.angle_alpha   90.00
_cell.angle_beta   90.00
_cell.angle_gamma   90.00
#
_symmetry.space_group_name_H-M   'P 1'
#
loop_
_entity.id
_entity.type
_entity.pdbx_description
1 polymer ?
#
loop_
_entity_poly.entity_id
_entity_poly.type
_entity_poly.pdbx_seq_one_letter_code
_entity_poly.pdbx_strand_id
1 'polypeptide(L)'
;MHKESTTSADPVPVVVADVFERGSGVPAALERLGARVSIEPLTAGDYRIGGGTVVERKTVADLHGSLGRGRLWAQVGKIRDEAVTPILLIEGEDLDAGPRHPNAVRGALLAIFELGIGLLWSRDPADSALWLNRLAVRHSRKTVARRPHATSDAPVPGIEVLAAVPGISTRTARVLLERFGSIAGLLDAGPDRSAEVDGIGAVRAHSLAVALLNGR
;
A
#
# COMPACT_ATOMS: atom_id res chain seq x y z
N MET A 1 -0.67 40.66 -17.30
CA MET A 1 -1.50 39.92 -16.30
C MET A 1 -0.84 38.54 -16.13
N HIS A 2 0.10 38.46 -15.16
CA HIS A 2 0.85 37.21 -14.89
C HIS A 2 -0.04 36.25 -14.10
N LYS A 3 -0.29 35.08 -14.67
CA LYS A 3 -0.92 33.97 -13.97
C LYS A 3 0.14 33.39 -13.02
N GLU A 4 0.03 33.69 -11.72
CA GLU A 4 0.78 32.99 -10.68
C GLU A 4 0.33 31.52 -10.68
N SER A 5 1.22 30.65 -11.16
CA SER A 5 1.09 29.21 -11.00
C SER A 5 1.29 28.90 -9.52
N THR A 6 0.22 28.68 -8.79
CA THR A 6 0.26 28.16 -7.43
C THR A 6 0.79 26.73 -7.50
N THR A 7 2.10 26.58 -7.34
CA THR A 7 2.74 25.27 -7.17
C THR A 7 2.26 24.69 -5.85
N SER A 8 1.29 23.77 -5.91
CA SER A 8 0.89 22.97 -4.76
C SER A 8 2.14 22.19 -4.30
N ALA A 9 2.71 22.59 -3.18
CA ALA A 9 3.83 21.87 -2.59
C ALA A 9 3.43 20.41 -2.38
N ASP A 10 4.24 19.47 -2.85
CA ASP A 10 4.04 18.04 -2.59
C ASP A 10 3.96 17.81 -1.07
N PRO A 11 3.01 17.00 -0.60
CA PRO A 11 2.84 16.77 0.83
C PRO A 11 4.09 16.11 1.41
N VAL A 12 4.58 16.66 2.53
CA VAL A 12 5.74 16.13 3.24
C VAL A 12 5.47 14.69 3.68
N PRO A 13 6.32 13.73 3.28
CA PRO A 13 6.16 12.34 3.71
C PRO A 13 6.37 12.22 5.22
N VAL A 14 5.54 11.41 5.89
CA VAL A 14 5.58 11.19 7.34
C VAL A 14 5.88 9.73 7.62
N VAL A 15 6.86 9.48 8.48
CA VAL A 15 7.29 8.14 8.93
C VAL A 15 7.41 8.14 10.44
N VAL A 16 6.81 7.16 11.10
CA VAL A 16 7.05 6.88 12.52
C VAL A 16 8.04 5.73 12.60
N ALA A 17 9.14 5.92 13.29
CA ALA A 17 10.16 4.90 13.52
C ALA A 17 10.11 4.42 14.98
N ASP A 18 10.35 3.13 15.21
CA ASP A 18 10.48 2.58 16.54
C ASP A 18 11.69 3.14 17.28
N VAL A 19 11.62 3.21 18.61
CA VAL A 19 12.70 3.70 19.48
C VAL A 19 14.02 2.95 19.30
N PHE A 20 13.97 1.67 18.92
CA PHE A 20 15.14 0.84 18.67
C PHE A 20 15.85 1.17 17.35
N GLU A 21 15.16 1.82 16.42
CA GLU A 21 15.71 2.25 15.13
C GLU A 21 16.47 3.59 15.21
N ARG A 22 16.48 4.27 16.36
CA ARG A 22 17.14 5.56 16.54
C ARG A 22 18.62 5.55 16.11
N GLY A 23 19.32 4.45 16.35
CA GLY A 23 20.74 4.27 16.04
C GLY A 23 21.03 3.61 14.70
N SER A 24 20.03 3.19 13.92
CA SER A 24 20.21 2.46 12.67
C SER A 24 20.76 3.29 11.52
N GLY A 25 20.70 4.62 11.63
CA GLY A 25 21.03 5.56 10.55
C GLY A 25 19.89 5.82 9.56
N VAL A 26 18.88 4.98 9.55
CA VAL A 26 17.71 5.12 8.65
C VAL A 26 16.86 6.35 8.96
N PRO A 27 16.51 6.67 10.24
CA PRO A 27 15.77 7.89 10.55
C PRO A 27 16.46 9.16 10.07
N ALA A 28 17.77 9.30 10.34
CA ALA A 28 18.56 10.45 9.89
C ALA A 28 18.65 10.53 8.34
N ALA A 29 18.69 9.40 7.66
CA ALA A 29 18.65 9.36 6.20
C ALA A 29 17.28 9.77 5.64
N LEU A 30 16.18 9.39 6.29
CA LEU A 30 14.82 9.82 5.95
C LEU A 30 14.65 11.34 6.07
N GLU A 31 15.16 11.94 7.15
CA GLU A 31 15.13 13.39 7.34
C GLU A 31 15.90 14.14 6.25
N ARG A 32 17.07 13.62 5.84
CA ARG A 32 17.84 14.17 4.70
C ARG A 32 17.08 14.08 3.36
N LEU A 33 16.20 13.10 3.21
CA LEU A 33 15.30 12.96 2.06
C LEU A 33 14.05 13.85 2.15
N GLY A 34 13.93 14.69 3.20
CA GLY A 34 12.82 15.61 3.40
C GLY A 34 11.58 14.97 4.05
N ALA A 35 11.69 13.78 4.61
CA ALA A 35 10.62 13.18 5.39
C ALA A 35 10.57 13.79 6.81
N ARG A 36 9.35 13.89 7.35
CA ARG A 36 9.15 14.15 8.78
C ARG A 36 9.18 12.81 9.50
N VAL A 37 10.13 12.65 10.42
CA VAL A 37 10.30 11.43 11.21
C VAL A 37 9.92 11.71 12.66
N SER A 38 9.09 10.85 13.26
CA SER A 38 8.87 10.77 14.71
C SER A 38 9.42 9.44 15.24
N ILE A 39 10.01 9.48 16.43
CA ILE A 39 10.53 8.28 17.11
C ILE A 39 9.58 7.97 18.27
N GLU A 40 8.90 6.84 18.20
CA GLU A 40 7.86 6.42 19.15
C GLU A 40 7.99 4.90 19.41
N PRO A 41 7.58 4.38 20.56
CA PRO A 41 7.48 2.93 20.75
C PRO A 41 6.36 2.37 19.87
N LEU A 42 6.68 1.41 19.03
CA LEU A 42 5.71 0.72 18.17
C LEU A 42 5.33 -0.65 18.77
N THR A 43 4.08 -1.03 18.62
CA THR A 43 3.58 -2.34 19.05
C THR A 43 4.06 -3.45 18.12
N ALA A 44 4.24 -3.14 16.82
CA ALA A 44 4.75 -4.07 15.82
C ALA A 44 5.56 -3.34 14.77
N GLY A 45 6.59 -4.02 14.25
CA GLY A 45 7.49 -3.52 13.22
C GLY A 45 8.38 -2.38 13.67
N ASP A 46 9.23 -1.94 12.79
CA ASP A 46 10.24 -0.90 13.04
C ASP A 46 9.82 0.46 12.49
N TYR A 47 8.94 0.48 11.48
CA TYR A 47 8.44 1.71 10.86
C TYR A 47 6.95 1.62 10.57
N ARG A 48 6.23 2.72 10.88
CA ARG A 48 4.83 2.89 10.49
C ARG A 48 4.70 4.05 9.52
N ILE A 49 4.02 3.79 8.40
CA ILE A 49 3.77 4.75 7.32
C ILE A 49 2.26 4.87 7.12
N GLY A 50 1.79 6.03 6.75
CA GLY A 50 0.37 6.30 6.57
C GLY A 50 -0.41 5.20 5.83
N GLY A 51 -1.72 5.08 6.12
CA GLY A 51 -2.58 4.07 5.49
C GLY A 51 -2.44 2.66 6.08
N GLY A 52 -1.83 2.51 7.26
CA GLY A 52 -1.70 1.22 7.94
C GLY A 52 -0.57 0.33 7.40
N THR A 53 0.42 0.91 6.73
CA THR A 53 1.64 0.19 6.34
C THR A 53 2.58 0.09 7.53
N VAL A 54 2.98 -1.13 7.88
CA VAL A 54 3.99 -1.43 8.91
C VAL A 54 5.14 -2.19 8.25
N VAL A 55 6.36 -1.72 8.51
CA VAL A 55 7.58 -2.31 7.96
C VAL A 55 8.44 -2.83 9.10
N GLU A 56 8.77 -4.10 9.06
CA GLU A 56 9.85 -4.70 9.84
C GLU A 56 11.11 -4.65 9.00
N ARG A 57 12.15 -3.98 9.49
CA ARG A 57 13.47 -3.95 8.85
C ARG A 57 14.33 -5.04 9.47
N LYS A 58 15.01 -5.80 8.63
CA LYS A 58 15.84 -6.89 9.11
C LYS A 58 17.12 -7.00 8.32
N THR A 59 18.26 -6.76 8.96
CA THR A 59 19.54 -7.02 8.31
C THR A 59 19.66 -8.51 7.97
N VAL A 60 20.46 -8.85 6.95
CA VAL A 60 20.71 -10.24 6.59
C VAL A 60 21.23 -11.01 7.80
N ALA A 61 22.14 -10.44 8.58
CA ALA A 61 22.66 -11.07 9.81
C ALA A 61 21.56 -11.37 10.83
N ASP A 62 20.64 -10.41 11.05
CA ASP A 62 19.50 -10.58 11.95
C ASP A 62 18.45 -11.56 11.40
N LEU A 63 18.29 -11.63 10.09
CA LEU A 63 17.43 -12.62 9.44
C LEU A 63 17.92 -14.02 9.74
N HIS A 64 19.20 -14.31 9.50
CA HIS A 64 19.80 -15.60 9.83
C HIS A 64 19.72 -15.92 11.32
N GLY A 65 20.01 -14.94 12.17
CA GLY A 65 19.93 -15.08 13.62
C GLY A 65 18.52 -15.34 14.14
N SER A 66 17.51 -14.61 13.64
CA SER A 66 16.11 -14.73 14.06
C SER A 66 15.49 -16.03 13.54
N LEU A 67 15.81 -16.43 12.32
CA LEU A 67 15.39 -17.72 11.74
C LEU A 67 15.91 -18.88 12.59
N GLY A 68 17.21 -18.85 12.96
CA GLY A 68 17.80 -19.90 13.78
C GLY A 68 17.25 -20.02 15.19
N ARG A 69 16.76 -18.92 15.75
CA ARG A 69 16.15 -18.88 17.10
C ARG A 69 14.61 -18.98 17.09
N GLY A 70 14.00 -19.16 15.92
CA GLY A 70 12.54 -19.24 15.77
C GLY A 70 11.79 -17.91 16.01
N ARG A 71 12.50 -16.80 16.26
CA ARG A 71 11.88 -15.49 16.57
C ARG A 71 11.27 -14.80 15.36
N LEU A 72 11.74 -15.11 14.16
CA LEU A 72 11.28 -14.52 12.91
C LEU A 72 9.76 -14.63 12.76
N TRP A 73 9.20 -15.80 13.05
CA TRP A 73 7.78 -16.07 12.89
C TRP A 73 6.89 -15.25 13.84
N ALA A 74 7.35 -15.03 15.07
CA ALA A 74 6.64 -14.20 16.03
C ALA A 74 6.61 -12.71 15.60
N GLN A 75 7.74 -12.20 15.06
CA GLN A 75 7.83 -10.83 14.54
C GLN A 75 6.93 -10.63 13.30
N VAL A 76 7.05 -11.56 12.35
CA VAL A 76 6.24 -11.58 11.13
C VAL A 76 4.74 -11.70 11.44
N GLY A 77 4.36 -12.53 12.42
CA GLY A 77 2.98 -12.65 12.87
C GLY A 77 2.43 -11.33 13.42
N LYS A 78 3.21 -10.61 14.23
CA LYS A 78 2.79 -9.31 14.78
C LYS A 78 2.50 -8.28 13.70
N ILE A 79 3.41 -8.10 12.73
CA ILE A 79 3.18 -7.11 11.66
C ILE A 79 2.00 -7.50 10.77
N ARG A 80 1.79 -8.81 10.52
CA ARG A 80 0.65 -9.30 9.76
C ARG A 80 -0.68 -8.98 10.46
N ASP A 81 -0.74 -9.16 11.76
CA ASP A 81 -1.99 -9.02 12.52
C ASP A 81 -2.34 -7.53 12.79
N GLU A 82 -1.35 -6.64 12.83
CA GLU A 82 -1.55 -5.21 13.11
C GLU A 82 -1.59 -4.32 11.87
N ALA A 83 -1.05 -4.76 10.74
CA ALA A 83 -0.92 -3.93 9.54
C ALA A 83 -1.96 -4.23 8.47
N VAL A 84 -2.45 -3.18 7.81
CA VAL A 84 -3.22 -3.31 6.56
C VAL A 84 -2.29 -3.74 5.40
N THR A 85 -1.05 -3.26 5.44
CA THR A 85 -0.01 -3.62 4.45
C THR A 85 1.27 -3.96 5.21
N PRO A 86 1.45 -5.25 5.62
CA PRO A 86 2.66 -5.70 6.28
C PRO A 86 3.81 -5.85 5.26
N ILE A 87 5.00 -5.40 5.64
CA ILE A 87 6.20 -5.47 4.79
C ILE A 87 7.39 -5.93 5.63
N LEU A 88 8.16 -6.88 5.11
CA LEU A 88 9.50 -7.21 5.58
C LEU A 88 10.52 -6.59 4.62
N LEU A 89 11.33 -5.65 5.13
CA LEU A 89 12.43 -5.01 4.41
C LEU A 89 13.74 -5.68 4.81
N ILE A 90 14.34 -6.42 3.89
CA ILE A 90 15.60 -7.12 4.10
C ILE A 90 16.74 -6.21 3.67
N GLU A 91 17.70 -5.97 4.58
CA GLU A 91 18.83 -5.09 4.34
C GLU A 91 20.14 -5.88 4.29
N GLY A 92 20.87 -5.72 3.20
CA GLY A 92 22.17 -6.32 2.94
C GLY A 92 22.35 -6.74 1.49
N GLU A 93 23.58 -6.83 1.03
CA GLU A 93 23.91 -7.14 -0.37
C GLU A 93 23.80 -8.62 -0.70
N ASP A 94 24.10 -9.48 0.25
CA ASP A 94 24.15 -10.93 0.05
C ASP A 94 23.26 -11.66 1.05
N LEU A 95 22.16 -12.22 0.55
CA LEU A 95 21.20 -12.99 1.35
C LEU A 95 21.82 -14.23 1.98
N ASP A 96 22.85 -14.78 1.36
CA ASP A 96 23.50 -16.02 1.80
C ASP A 96 24.66 -15.76 2.79
N ALA A 97 24.96 -14.49 3.08
CA ALA A 97 25.98 -14.09 4.04
C ALA A 97 25.54 -14.35 5.50
N GLY A 98 25.46 -15.63 5.88
CA GLY A 98 25.11 -16.03 7.24
C GLY A 98 25.14 -17.53 7.47
N PRO A 99 24.91 -17.98 8.72
CA PRO A 99 25.11 -19.37 9.10
C PRO A 99 23.97 -20.32 8.71
N ARG A 100 22.87 -19.81 8.13
CA ARG A 100 21.74 -20.64 7.71
C ARG A 100 21.94 -21.10 6.26
N HIS A 101 21.53 -22.34 5.99
CA HIS A 101 21.58 -22.86 4.63
C HIS A 101 20.73 -21.99 3.69
N PRO A 102 21.21 -21.65 2.47
CA PRO A 102 20.48 -20.79 1.52
C PRO A 102 19.02 -21.20 1.27
N ASN A 103 18.77 -22.50 1.13
CA ASN A 103 17.41 -23.01 0.91
C ASN A 103 16.49 -22.80 2.12
N ALA A 104 17.02 -22.82 3.34
CA ALA A 104 16.23 -22.55 4.54
C ALA A 104 15.83 -21.06 4.60
N VAL A 105 16.72 -20.15 4.21
CA VAL A 105 16.41 -18.71 4.14
C VAL A 105 15.38 -18.44 3.05
N ARG A 106 15.59 -18.98 1.85
CA ARG A 106 14.64 -18.82 0.73
C ARG A 106 13.28 -19.44 1.05
N GLY A 107 13.25 -20.62 1.67
CA GLY A 107 12.01 -21.25 2.11
C GLY A 107 11.25 -20.41 3.13
N ALA A 108 11.95 -19.79 4.09
CA ALA A 108 11.35 -18.90 5.06
C ALA A 108 10.76 -17.65 4.39
N LEU A 109 11.47 -17.04 3.43
CA LEU A 109 10.98 -15.87 2.71
C LEU A 109 9.75 -16.19 1.84
N LEU A 110 9.74 -17.36 1.18
CA LEU A 110 8.57 -17.83 0.44
C LEU A 110 7.36 -18.02 1.36
N ALA A 111 7.54 -18.65 2.51
CA ALA A 111 6.47 -18.82 3.48
C ALA A 111 5.96 -17.47 4.02
N ILE A 112 6.83 -16.48 4.25
CA ILE A 112 6.45 -15.12 4.64
C ILE A 112 5.62 -14.44 3.53
N PHE A 113 6.03 -14.60 2.26
CA PHE A 113 5.29 -14.09 1.12
C PHE A 113 3.88 -14.74 1.01
N GLU A 114 3.78 -16.04 1.22
CA GLU A 114 2.50 -16.78 1.23
C GLU A 114 1.56 -16.33 2.37
N LEU A 115 2.11 -15.81 3.46
CA LEU A 115 1.33 -15.17 4.53
C LEU A 115 0.80 -13.78 4.16
N GLY A 116 1.02 -13.31 2.93
CA GLY A 116 0.56 -12.00 2.46
C GLY A 116 1.45 -10.82 2.87
N ILE A 117 2.67 -11.08 3.30
CA ILE A 117 3.62 -10.04 3.70
C ILE A 117 4.49 -9.65 2.50
N GLY A 118 4.50 -8.37 2.18
CA GLY A 118 5.35 -7.83 1.11
C GLY A 118 6.83 -7.97 1.44
N LEU A 119 7.64 -8.37 0.47
CA LEU A 119 9.09 -8.44 0.62
C LEU A 119 9.74 -7.30 -0.15
N LEU A 120 10.60 -6.53 0.51
CA LEU A 120 11.46 -5.53 -0.10
C LEU A 120 12.92 -5.84 0.22
N TRP A 121 13.80 -5.36 -0.64
CA TRP A 121 15.23 -5.54 -0.50
C TRP A 121 15.95 -4.19 -0.58
N SER A 122 16.89 -3.97 0.33
CA SER A 122 17.77 -2.80 0.35
C SER A 122 19.22 -3.23 0.60
N ARG A 123 20.17 -2.45 0.13
CA ARG A 123 21.58 -2.76 0.28
C ARG A 123 22.13 -2.35 1.64
N ASP A 124 21.67 -1.20 2.13
CA ASP A 124 22.21 -0.51 3.30
C ASP A 124 21.14 0.40 3.93
N PRO A 125 21.41 1.05 5.09
CA PRO A 125 20.46 1.95 5.73
C PRO A 125 20.01 3.14 4.87
N ALA A 126 20.86 3.64 3.97
CA ALA A 126 20.51 4.74 3.08
C ALA A 126 19.50 4.29 2.02
N ASP A 127 19.71 3.09 1.47
CA ASP A 127 18.78 2.47 0.52
C ASP A 127 17.45 2.06 1.21
N SER A 128 17.51 1.58 2.47
CA SER A 128 16.31 1.37 3.30
C SER A 128 15.50 2.64 3.46
N ALA A 129 16.16 3.77 3.74
CA ALA A 129 15.49 5.07 3.84
C ALA A 129 14.86 5.51 2.51
N LEU A 130 15.47 5.22 1.36
CA LEU A 130 14.87 5.48 0.05
C LEU A 130 13.57 4.71 -0.15
N TRP A 131 13.53 3.43 0.20
CA TRP A 131 12.31 2.61 0.12
C TRP A 131 11.21 3.15 1.02
N LEU A 132 11.51 3.44 2.30
CA LEU A 132 10.54 3.97 3.26
C LEU A 132 10.02 5.35 2.84
N ASN A 133 10.90 6.23 2.36
CA ASN A 133 10.50 7.54 1.84
C ASN A 133 9.57 7.41 0.62
N ARG A 134 9.88 6.51 -0.32
CA ARG A 134 9.00 6.25 -1.48
C ARG A 134 7.63 5.74 -1.09
N LEU A 135 7.56 4.84 -0.10
CA LEU A 135 6.30 4.38 0.46
C LEU A 135 5.52 5.56 1.07
N ALA A 136 6.18 6.41 1.88
CA ALA A 136 5.56 7.55 2.53
C ALA A 136 5.04 8.60 1.53
N VAL A 137 5.83 8.95 0.51
CA VAL A 137 5.40 9.84 -0.59
C VAL A 137 4.17 9.27 -1.31
N ARG A 138 4.18 7.98 -1.59
CA ARG A 138 3.06 7.30 -2.26
C ARG A 138 1.77 7.37 -1.44
N HIS A 139 1.87 7.19 -0.11
CA HIS A 139 0.74 7.32 0.81
C HIS A 139 0.25 8.76 0.92
N SER A 140 1.15 9.72 1.05
CA SER A 140 0.81 11.15 1.12
C SER A 140 0.05 11.60 -0.13
N ARG A 141 0.49 11.20 -1.32
CA ARG A 141 -0.19 11.50 -2.59
C ARG A 141 -1.56 10.84 -2.69
N LYS A 142 -1.72 9.60 -2.24
CA LYS A 142 -3.03 8.92 -2.19
C LYS A 142 -4.00 9.63 -1.23
N THR A 143 -3.51 10.12 -0.10
CA THR A 143 -4.32 10.85 0.88
C THR A 143 -4.78 12.21 0.33
N VAL A 144 -3.91 12.92 -0.41
CA VAL A 144 -4.26 14.18 -1.07
C VAL A 144 -5.23 13.94 -2.22
N ALA A 145 -5.01 12.90 -3.03
CA ALA A 145 -5.93 12.52 -4.11
C ALA A 145 -7.30 12.03 -3.60
N ARG A 146 -7.39 11.55 -2.35
CA ARG A 146 -8.63 11.18 -1.66
C ARG A 146 -9.26 12.32 -0.86
N ARG A 147 -8.59 13.48 -0.70
CA ARG A 147 -9.30 14.68 -0.24
C ARG A 147 -10.28 15.04 -1.35
N PRO A 148 -11.60 14.98 -1.11
CA PRO A 148 -12.56 15.38 -2.11
C PRO A 148 -12.24 16.83 -2.47
N HIS A 149 -12.05 17.14 -3.76
CA HIS A 149 -12.43 18.46 -4.21
C HIS A 149 -13.87 18.64 -3.73
N ALA A 150 -14.15 19.74 -3.07
CA ALA A 150 -15.48 20.10 -2.61
C ALA A 150 -16.38 20.33 -3.84
N THR A 151 -16.75 19.26 -4.49
CA THR A 151 -17.90 19.13 -5.36
C THR A 151 -18.85 18.22 -4.59
N SER A 152 -19.93 18.83 -4.10
CA SER A 152 -21.17 18.19 -3.62
C SER A 152 -21.08 16.64 -3.48
N ASP A 153 -20.41 16.14 -2.42
CA ASP A 153 -20.41 14.72 -2.10
C ASP A 153 -21.60 14.38 -1.19
N ALA A 154 -22.81 14.53 -1.73
CA ALA A 154 -23.90 13.71 -1.27
C ALA A 154 -23.52 12.26 -1.61
N PRO A 155 -23.62 11.29 -0.67
CA PRO A 155 -23.37 9.90 -0.99
C PRO A 155 -24.34 9.49 -2.10
N VAL A 156 -23.79 9.18 -3.28
CA VAL A 156 -24.61 8.67 -4.39
C VAL A 156 -24.87 7.20 -4.07
N PRO A 157 -26.09 6.81 -3.74
CA PRO A 157 -26.41 5.43 -3.43
C PRO A 157 -26.00 4.50 -4.57
N GLY A 158 -25.25 3.45 -4.26
CA GLY A 158 -24.82 2.46 -5.25
C GLY A 158 -23.35 2.59 -5.72
N ILE A 159 -22.62 3.67 -5.42
CA ILE A 159 -21.18 3.77 -5.76
C ILE A 159 -20.39 2.62 -5.13
N GLU A 160 -20.65 2.32 -3.85
CA GLU A 160 -19.93 1.26 -3.13
C GLU A 160 -20.21 -0.12 -3.71
N VAL A 161 -21.46 -0.36 -4.11
CA VAL A 161 -21.90 -1.62 -4.76
C VAL A 161 -21.17 -1.81 -6.09
N LEU A 162 -21.10 -0.79 -6.92
CA LEU A 162 -20.40 -0.86 -8.20
C LEU A 162 -18.88 -0.95 -8.04
N ALA A 163 -18.31 -0.24 -7.07
CA ALA A 163 -16.88 -0.26 -6.79
C ALA A 163 -16.40 -1.59 -6.16
N ALA A 164 -17.30 -2.40 -5.63
CA ALA A 164 -17.00 -3.75 -5.16
C ALA A 164 -16.75 -4.73 -6.33
N VAL A 165 -17.18 -4.40 -7.55
CA VAL A 165 -16.94 -5.24 -8.73
C VAL A 165 -15.48 -5.10 -9.18
N PRO A 166 -14.74 -6.23 -9.35
CA PRO A 166 -13.35 -6.19 -9.78
C PRO A 166 -13.16 -5.40 -11.09
N GLY A 167 -12.21 -4.46 -11.07
CA GLY A 167 -11.92 -3.60 -12.24
C GLY A 167 -12.79 -2.34 -12.36
N ILE A 168 -13.75 -2.11 -11.46
CA ILE A 168 -14.55 -0.88 -11.39
C ILE A 168 -14.01 0.01 -10.25
N SER A 169 -13.45 1.15 -10.60
CA SER A 169 -13.02 2.14 -9.61
C SER A 169 -14.20 2.96 -9.10
N THR A 170 -14.09 3.61 -7.94
CA THR A 170 -15.08 4.56 -7.42
C THR A 170 -15.39 5.67 -8.42
N ARG A 171 -14.38 6.14 -9.19
CA ARG A 171 -14.56 7.11 -10.26
C ARG A 171 -15.42 6.54 -11.39
N THR A 172 -15.13 5.34 -11.85
CA THR A 172 -15.89 4.65 -12.90
C THR A 172 -17.31 4.36 -12.44
N ALA A 173 -17.50 3.94 -11.17
CA ALA A 173 -18.82 3.74 -10.57
C ALA A 173 -19.65 5.02 -10.58
N ARG A 174 -19.04 6.17 -10.25
CA ARG A 174 -19.70 7.48 -10.29
C ARG A 174 -20.15 7.85 -11.71
N VAL A 175 -19.27 7.74 -12.71
CA VAL A 175 -19.57 8.03 -14.12
C VAL A 175 -20.72 7.15 -14.63
N LEU A 176 -20.74 5.86 -14.25
CA LEU A 176 -21.84 4.96 -14.59
C LEU A 176 -23.17 5.42 -13.98
N LEU A 177 -23.18 5.76 -12.69
CA LEU A 177 -24.41 6.22 -12.02
C LEU A 177 -24.88 7.58 -12.53
N GLU A 178 -23.98 8.49 -12.88
CA GLU A 178 -24.32 9.76 -13.51
C GLU A 178 -24.94 9.57 -14.89
N ARG A 179 -24.44 8.62 -15.69
CA ARG A 179 -24.95 8.34 -17.04
C ARG A 179 -26.26 7.57 -17.05
N PHE A 180 -26.42 6.60 -16.16
CA PHE A 180 -27.57 5.67 -16.15
C PHE A 180 -28.56 5.93 -15.01
N GLY A 181 -28.28 6.91 -14.14
CA GLY A 181 -29.15 7.36 -13.05
C GLY A 181 -29.20 6.43 -11.84
N SER A 182 -29.11 5.11 -12.03
CA SER A 182 -29.16 4.11 -10.96
C SER A 182 -28.55 2.77 -11.41
N ILE A 183 -28.33 1.86 -10.44
CA ILE A 183 -27.92 0.48 -10.75
C ILE A 183 -28.98 -0.23 -11.61
N ALA A 184 -30.26 0.00 -11.36
CA ALA A 184 -31.34 -0.55 -12.19
C ALA A 184 -31.27 -0.02 -13.63
N GLY A 185 -31.10 1.30 -13.81
CA GLY A 185 -30.93 1.91 -15.12
C GLY A 185 -29.69 1.40 -15.87
N LEU A 186 -28.62 1.11 -15.14
CA LEU A 186 -27.41 0.49 -15.69
C LEU A 186 -27.67 -0.93 -16.16
N LEU A 187 -28.41 -1.75 -15.40
CA LEU A 187 -28.80 -3.11 -15.77
C LEU A 187 -29.73 -3.11 -16.99
N ASP A 188 -30.70 -2.21 -17.02
CA ASP A 188 -31.65 -2.06 -18.16
C ASP A 188 -30.92 -1.64 -19.45
N ALA A 189 -29.86 -0.84 -19.33
CA ALA A 189 -29.05 -0.41 -20.47
C ALA A 189 -28.23 -1.54 -21.07
N GLY A 190 -27.86 -2.54 -20.28
CA GLY A 190 -27.10 -3.69 -20.70
C GLY A 190 -25.59 -3.45 -20.89
N PRO A 191 -24.82 -4.53 -21.15
CA PRO A 191 -23.36 -4.45 -21.24
C PRO A 191 -22.87 -3.63 -22.44
N ASP A 192 -23.57 -3.64 -23.57
CA ASP A 192 -23.14 -2.94 -24.79
C ASP A 192 -23.09 -1.42 -24.56
N ARG A 193 -24.15 -0.85 -23.97
CA ARG A 193 -24.21 0.58 -23.64
C ARG A 193 -23.27 0.96 -22.49
N SER A 194 -23.03 0.03 -21.58
CA SER A 194 -22.06 0.24 -20.51
C SER A 194 -20.62 0.28 -21.04
N ALA A 195 -20.32 -0.47 -22.11
CA ALA A 195 -19.01 -0.48 -22.77
C ALA A 195 -18.67 0.83 -23.51
N GLU A 196 -19.67 1.69 -23.80
CA GLU A 196 -19.46 3.02 -24.41
C GLU A 196 -18.94 4.05 -23.41
N VAL A 197 -18.90 3.73 -22.11
CA VAL A 197 -18.41 4.64 -21.07
C VAL A 197 -16.90 4.60 -21.04
N ASP A 198 -16.26 5.79 -21.07
CA ASP A 198 -14.80 5.90 -21.01
C ASP A 198 -14.20 5.13 -19.84
N GLY A 199 -13.25 4.25 -20.15
CA GLY A 199 -12.59 3.38 -19.16
C GLY A 199 -13.31 2.05 -18.90
N ILE A 200 -14.41 1.75 -19.59
CA ILE A 200 -15.10 0.47 -19.53
C ILE A 200 -15.05 -0.18 -20.92
N GLY A 201 -14.21 -1.19 -21.08
CA GLY A 201 -14.24 -2.02 -22.29
C GLY A 201 -15.27 -3.17 -22.15
N ALA A 202 -15.56 -3.84 -23.26
CA ALA A 202 -16.57 -4.91 -23.35
C ALA A 202 -16.42 -5.99 -22.26
N VAL A 203 -15.20 -6.39 -21.91
CA VAL A 203 -14.92 -7.38 -20.85
C VAL A 203 -15.38 -6.87 -19.47
N ARG A 204 -15.10 -5.61 -19.12
CA ARG A 204 -15.53 -5.02 -17.84
C ARG A 204 -17.04 -4.81 -17.78
N ALA A 205 -17.66 -4.38 -18.89
CA ALA A 205 -19.09 -4.20 -18.99
C ALA A 205 -19.83 -5.55 -18.80
N HIS A 206 -19.32 -6.63 -19.40
CA HIS A 206 -19.86 -7.98 -19.20
C HIS A 206 -19.69 -8.47 -17.76
N SER A 207 -18.50 -8.33 -17.18
CA SER A 207 -18.23 -8.69 -15.77
C SER A 207 -19.11 -7.92 -14.79
N LEU A 208 -19.37 -6.64 -15.06
CA LEU A 208 -20.26 -5.80 -14.27
C LEU A 208 -21.70 -6.31 -14.32
N ALA A 209 -22.22 -6.62 -15.51
CA ALA A 209 -23.56 -7.16 -15.67
C ALA A 209 -23.72 -8.49 -14.96
N VAL A 210 -22.77 -9.41 -15.09
CA VAL A 210 -22.77 -10.71 -14.40
C VAL A 210 -22.73 -10.54 -12.87
N ALA A 211 -21.87 -9.68 -12.35
CA ALA A 211 -21.76 -9.44 -10.91
C ALA A 211 -23.04 -8.86 -10.31
N LEU A 212 -23.71 -7.94 -11.01
CA LEU A 212 -24.95 -7.33 -10.55
C LEU A 212 -26.18 -8.26 -10.65
N LEU A 213 -26.18 -9.18 -11.60
CA LEU A 213 -27.27 -10.18 -11.77
C LEU A 213 -27.14 -11.35 -10.79
N ASN A 214 -25.91 -11.76 -10.43
CA ASN A 214 -25.66 -12.89 -9.53
C ASN A 214 -25.63 -12.49 -8.03
N GLY A 215 -25.71 -11.21 -7.71
CA GLY A 215 -25.79 -10.68 -6.34
C GLY A 215 -27.21 -10.62 -5.75
N ARG A 216 -28.16 -11.39 -6.29
CA ARG A 216 -29.54 -11.55 -5.77
C ARG A 216 -29.70 -12.78 -4.92
#